data_433cff5ff5866501b74e20ea2f418e4f
#
_entry.id   433cff5ff5866501b74e20ea2f418e4f
#
_cell.length_a   1.000
_cell.length_b   1.000
_cell.length_c   1.000
_cell.angle_alpha   90.00
_cell.angle_beta   90.00
_cell.angle_gamma   90.00
#
_symmetry.space_group_name_H-M   'P 1'
#
loop_
_entity.id
_entity.type
_entity.pdbx_description
1 polymer ?
#
loop_
_entity_poly.entity_id
_entity_poly.type
_entity_poly.pdbx_seq_one_letter_code
_entity_poly.pdbx_strand_id
1 'polypeptide(L)'
;ADPKTGALTHRHDVKTPSLPGGMTSDPKNRFLFCSLRQAGGLASFRIENNGNLKLVSSIKAGADPAYLATDRTGRFLLTAYYVAAKVTVHRIGKDGSLNEKPLQEIPTDEKAHAILPDATNKFVFVPHTGPNAIYSFRFDEKTGRLSPLKPLIIHTGKQTGPRQLAYHPKL
;
A
#
# COMPACT_ATOMS: atom_id res chain seq x y z
N ALA A 1 11.42 -7.27 -18.77
CA ALA A 1 11.92 -8.67 -18.72
C ALA A 1 11.72 -9.34 -20.08
N ASP A 2 12.60 -10.19 -20.46
CA ASP A 2 12.46 -11.07 -21.61
C ASP A 2 11.41 -12.16 -21.30
N PRO A 3 10.32 -12.29 -22.07
CA PRO A 3 9.23 -13.22 -21.75
C PRO A 3 9.62 -14.70 -21.90
N LYS A 4 10.71 -15.02 -22.61
CA LYS A 4 11.18 -16.39 -22.84
C LYS A 4 12.17 -16.83 -21.77
N THR A 5 13.06 -15.93 -21.36
CA THR A 5 14.19 -16.26 -20.48
C THR A 5 14.02 -15.69 -19.05
N GLY A 6 13.12 -14.73 -18.85
CA GLY A 6 12.98 -13.98 -17.61
C GLY A 6 14.12 -12.98 -17.38
N ALA A 7 15.07 -12.84 -18.28
CA ALA A 7 16.19 -11.94 -18.13
C ALA A 7 15.73 -10.48 -18.03
N LEU A 8 16.35 -9.75 -17.09
CA LEU A 8 16.11 -8.33 -16.89
C LEU A 8 17.20 -7.52 -17.58
N THR A 9 16.80 -6.48 -18.31
CA THR A 9 17.71 -5.50 -18.88
C THR A 9 17.46 -4.16 -18.20
N HIS A 10 18.52 -3.55 -17.64
CA HIS A 10 18.45 -2.20 -17.12
C HIS A 10 18.09 -1.23 -18.25
N ARG A 11 17.12 -0.37 -18.01
CA ARG A 11 16.67 0.62 -19.00
C ARG A 11 17.18 2.01 -18.67
N HIS A 12 16.85 2.50 -17.49
CA HIS A 12 17.23 3.83 -17.02
C HIS A 12 16.94 3.95 -15.51
N ASP A 13 17.55 4.95 -14.89
CA ASP A 13 17.30 5.30 -13.50
C ASP A 13 16.21 6.36 -13.42
N VAL A 14 15.37 6.26 -12.41
CA VAL A 14 14.32 7.25 -12.11
C VAL A 14 14.66 7.96 -10.81
N LYS A 15 14.81 9.28 -10.88
CA LYS A 15 15.01 10.10 -9.67
C LYS A 15 13.72 10.15 -8.86
N THR A 16 13.84 9.80 -7.59
CA THR A 16 12.73 9.89 -6.62
C THR A 16 12.97 11.05 -5.66
N PRO A 17 11.90 11.67 -5.10
CA PRO A 17 12.03 12.78 -4.15
C PRO A 17 12.80 12.45 -2.88
N SER A 18 12.84 11.17 -2.49
CA SER A 18 13.60 10.64 -1.37
C SER A 18 13.82 9.14 -1.55
N LEU A 19 14.47 8.49 -0.59
CA LEU A 19 14.75 7.05 -0.63
C LEU A 19 13.47 6.22 -0.82
N PRO A 20 13.35 5.47 -1.93
CA PRO A 20 12.16 4.66 -2.19
C PRO A 20 12.15 3.42 -1.29
N GLY A 21 10.95 3.03 -0.86
CA GLY A 21 10.67 1.81 -0.10
C GLY A 21 9.74 0.88 -0.87
N GLY A 22 8.62 0.48 -0.24
CA GLY A 22 7.60 -0.34 -0.89
C GLY A 22 6.96 0.35 -2.09
N MET A 23 6.57 -0.45 -3.09
CA MET A 23 5.93 0.04 -4.31
C MET A 23 4.74 -0.83 -4.68
N THR A 24 3.75 -0.22 -5.31
CA THR A 24 2.57 -0.90 -5.89
C THR A 24 2.09 -0.16 -7.12
N SER A 25 1.53 -0.87 -8.09
CA SER A 25 0.85 -0.24 -9.24
C SER A 25 -0.66 -0.21 -9.04
N ASP A 26 -1.34 0.66 -9.79
CA ASP A 26 -2.79 0.56 -9.93
C ASP A 26 -3.15 -0.70 -10.74
N PRO A 27 -4.38 -1.25 -10.62
CA PRO A 27 -4.77 -2.48 -11.31
C PRO A 27 -4.67 -2.43 -12.84
N LYS A 28 -4.59 -1.24 -13.42
CA LYS A 28 -4.45 -1.02 -14.87
C LYS A 28 -3.02 -0.69 -15.28
N ASN A 29 -2.06 -0.74 -14.34
CA ASN A 29 -0.64 -0.41 -14.57
C ASN A 29 -0.41 0.98 -15.21
N ARG A 30 -1.26 1.95 -14.89
CA ARG A 30 -1.11 3.34 -15.36
C ARG A 30 -0.25 4.17 -14.43
N PHE A 31 -0.27 3.84 -13.15
CA PHE A 31 0.41 4.57 -12.09
C PHE A 31 1.17 3.61 -11.18
N LEU A 32 2.35 4.05 -10.76
CA LEU A 32 3.15 3.43 -9.71
C LEU A 32 3.12 4.32 -8.47
N PHE A 33 2.87 3.74 -7.32
CA PHE A 33 2.92 4.40 -6.01
C PHE A 33 4.12 3.89 -5.24
N CYS A 34 4.81 4.78 -4.55
CA CYS A 34 6.04 4.50 -3.83
C CYS A 34 6.02 5.14 -2.44
N SER A 35 6.46 4.39 -1.44
CA SER A 35 6.76 4.98 -0.13
C SER A 35 8.12 5.68 -0.16
N LEU A 36 8.20 6.84 0.48
CA LEU A 36 9.42 7.62 0.66
C LEU A 36 9.83 7.54 2.13
N ARG A 37 10.48 6.44 2.51
CA ARG A 37 10.67 6.08 3.91
C ARG A 37 11.36 7.16 4.73
N GLN A 38 12.52 7.66 4.31
CA GLN A 38 13.28 8.67 5.07
C GLN A 38 12.55 10.02 5.17
N ALA A 39 11.80 10.40 4.12
CA ALA A 39 11.05 11.65 4.11
C ALA A 39 9.67 11.53 4.79
N GLY A 40 9.28 10.33 5.20
CA GLY A 40 7.94 10.10 5.76
C GLY A 40 6.83 10.45 4.78
N GLY A 41 7.00 10.12 3.50
CA GLY A 41 6.11 10.53 2.43
C GLY A 41 5.64 9.42 1.49
N LEU A 42 4.80 9.80 0.55
CA LEU A 42 4.32 8.97 -0.55
C LEU A 42 4.53 9.70 -1.87
N ALA A 43 4.89 8.98 -2.92
CA ALA A 43 4.98 9.51 -4.27
C ALA A 43 4.15 8.68 -5.24
N SER A 44 3.65 9.33 -6.27
CA SER A 44 3.00 8.67 -7.41
C SER A 44 3.68 9.05 -8.71
N PHE A 45 3.75 8.09 -9.61
CA PHE A 45 4.35 8.23 -10.93
C PHE A 45 3.38 7.72 -11.98
N ARG A 46 3.31 8.38 -13.11
CA ARG A 46 2.67 7.85 -14.30
C ARG A 46 3.61 6.87 -14.98
N ILE A 47 3.10 5.72 -15.35
CA ILE A 47 3.82 4.75 -16.19
C ILE A 47 3.52 5.13 -17.65
N GLU A 48 4.54 5.53 -18.37
CA GLU A 48 4.43 5.91 -19.79
C GLU A 48 4.48 4.66 -20.70
N ASN A 49 4.03 4.79 -21.94
CA ASN A 49 3.99 3.66 -22.91
C ASN A 49 5.36 3.04 -23.18
N ASN A 50 6.42 3.81 -23.06
CA ASN A 50 7.81 3.33 -23.19
C ASN A 50 8.38 2.71 -21.90
N GLY A 51 7.56 2.64 -20.82
CA GLY A 51 7.97 2.14 -19.51
C GLY A 51 8.65 3.17 -18.61
N ASN A 52 8.82 4.40 -19.05
CA ASN A 52 9.36 5.48 -18.22
C ASN A 52 8.36 5.85 -17.11
N LEU A 53 8.91 6.39 -16.01
CA LEU A 53 8.11 6.88 -14.89
C LEU A 53 8.21 8.40 -14.82
N LYS A 54 7.06 9.06 -14.87
CA LYS A 54 6.95 10.51 -14.70
C LYS A 54 6.33 10.82 -13.35
N LEU A 55 7.02 11.59 -12.51
CA LEU A 55 6.49 12.01 -11.20
C LEU A 55 5.19 12.80 -11.40
N VAL A 56 4.14 12.39 -10.69
CA VAL A 56 2.83 13.05 -10.67
C VAL A 56 2.65 13.85 -9.39
N SER A 57 2.86 13.21 -8.24
CA SER A 57 2.76 13.89 -6.95
C SER A 57 3.74 13.31 -5.93
N SER A 58 4.11 14.15 -4.97
CA SER A 58 4.85 13.76 -3.78
C SER A 58 4.23 14.47 -2.59
N ILE A 59 3.82 13.71 -1.58
CA ILE A 59 3.12 14.23 -0.39
C ILE A 59 3.85 13.83 0.87
N LYS A 60 3.68 14.63 1.93
CA LYS A 60 4.10 14.27 3.29
C LYS A 60 3.02 13.40 3.93
N ALA A 61 3.40 12.23 4.44
CA ALA A 61 2.50 11.32 5.14
C ALA A 61 2.71 11.32 6.67
N GLY A 62 3.69 12.10 7.12
CA GLY A 62 3.97 12.35 8.54
C GLY A 62 4.61 11.19 9.29
N ALA A 63 4.97 10.10 8.62
CA ALA A 63 5.57 8.91 9.23
C ALA A 63 6.25 8.04 8.17
N ASP A 64 6.98 7.01 8.62
CA ASP A 64 7.63 6.01 7.77
C ASP A 64 6.63 4.97 7.23
N PRO A 65 6.16 5.08 5.98
CA PRO A 65 5.25 4.10 5.39
C PRO A 65 6.02 2.81 5.05
N ALA A 66 5.60 1.69 5.65
CA ALA A 66 6.24 0.39 5.48
C ALA A 66 5.73 -0.37 4.25
N TYR A 67 4.42 -0.27 3.98
CA TYR A 67 3.78 -1.01 2.90
C TYR A 67 2.61 -0.21 2.34
N LEU A 68 2.35 -0.41 1.05
CA LEU A 68 1.20 0.19 0.39
C LEU A 68 0.60 -0.76 -0.64
N ALA A 69 -0.72 -0.65 -0.83
CA ALA A 69 -1.47 -1.36 -1.84
C ALA A 69 -2.58 -0.47 -2.40
N THR A 70 -2.90 -0.62 -3.66
CA THR A 70 -4.12 -0.03 -4.22
C THR A 70 -5.30 -0.94 -3.97
N ASP A 71 -6.48 -0.37 -3.83
CA ASP A 71 -7.72 -1.13 -3.90
C ASP A 71 -7.93 -1.70 -5.33
N ARG A 72 -8.83 -2.67 -5.48
CA ARG A 72 -9.06 -3.33 -6.78
C ARG A 72 -9.64 -2.41 -7.85
N THR A 73 -10.22 -1.27 -7.48
CA THR A 73 -10.71 -0.27 -8.43
C THR A 73 -9.64 0.74 -8.85
N GLY A 74 -8.51 0.81 -8.14
CA GLY A 74 -7.45 1.79 -8.34
C GLY A 74 -7.84 3.21 -7.95
N ARG A 75 -8.84 3.37 -7.08
CA ARG A 75 -9.30 4.68 -6.58
C ARG A 75 -8.74 5.06 -5.24
N PHE A 76 -8.19 4.11 -4.50
CA PHE A 76 -7.69 4.30 -3.15
C PHE A 76 -6.33 3.65 -2.97
N LEU A 77 -5.46 4.35 -2.27
CA LEU A 77 -4.17 3.85 -1.80
C LEU A 77 -4.25 3.62 -0.30
N LEU A 78 -4.04 2.37 0.10
CA LEU A 78 -3.98 1.93 1.49
C LEU A 78 -2.51 1.85 1.92
N THR A 79 -2.18 2.37 3.09
CA THR A 79 -0.80 2.42 3.58
C THR A 79 -0.72 1.97 5.02
N ALA A 80 0.25 1.10 5.34
CA ALA A 80 0.58 0.66 6.69
C ALA A 80 1.86 1.35 7.17
N TYR A 81 1.87 1.80 8.44
CA TYR A 81 3.00 2.50 9.06
C TYR A 81 3.54 1.69 10.23
N TYR A 82 4.79 1.28 10.11
CA TYR A 82 5.41 0.35 11.06
C TYR A 82 5.64 0.96 12.45
N VAL A 83 6.19 2.18 12.48
CA VAL A 83 6.52 2.88 13.73
C VAL A 83 5.36 3.73 14.21
N ALA A 84 4.65 4.37 13.28
CA ALA A 84 3.56 5.29 13.65
C ALA A 84 2.26 4.58 14.07
N ALA A 85 2.24 3.25 14.12
CA ALA A 85 1.12 2.47 14.67
C ALA A 85 -0.24 2.88 14.06
N LYS A 86 -0.31 3.00 12.74
CA LYS A 86 -1.51 3.42 12.03
C LYS A 86 -1.61 2.84 10.63
N VAL A 87 -2.80 2.91 10.06
CA VAL A 87 -3.04 2.75 8.63
C VAL A 87 -3.74 3.98 8.08
N THR A 88 -3.51 4.29 6.81
CA THR A 88 -4.21 5.38 6.13
C THR A 88 -4.82 4.93 4.82
N VAL A 89 -5.85 5.66 4.39
CA VAL A 89 -6.44 5.54 3.06
C VAL A 89 -6.36 6.90 2.39
N HIS A 90 -5.72 6.97 1.23
CA HIS A 90 -5.69 8.17 0.38
C HIS A 90 -6.55 7.94 -0.87
N ARG A 91 -7.22 8.98 -1.32
CA ARG A 91 -7.88 8.96 -2.63
C ARG A 91 -6.85 9.15 -3.73
N ILE A 92 -6.95 8.33 -4.78
CA ILE A 92 -6.15 8.48 -5.99
C ILE A 92 -6.94 9.33 -6.97
N GLY A 93 -6.35 10.42 -7.44
CA GLY A 93 -6.92 11.26 -8.48
C GLY A 93 -6.98 10.56 -9.84
N LYS A 94 -7.80 11.06 -10.76
CA LYS A 94 -7.89 10.50 -12.12
C LYS A 94 -6.56 10.57 -12.88
N ASP A 95 -5.72 11.53 -12.52
CA ASP A 95 -4.37 11.73 -13.04
C ASP A 95 -3.29 10.95 -12.29
N GLY A 96 -3.66 10.24 -11.23
CA GLY A 96 -2.77 9.49 -10.34
C GLY A 96 -2.24 10.28 -9.15
N SER A 97 -2.65 11.53 -8.97
CA SER A 97 -2.23 12.36 -7.84
C SER A 97 -2.76 11.84 -6.49
N LEU A 98 -2.04 12.15 -5.42
CA LEU A 98 -2.44 11.87 -4.04
C LEU A 98 -2.68 13.19 -3.30
N ASN A 99 -3.74 13.26 -2.52
CA ASN A 99 -3.97 14.38 -1.60
C ASN A 99 -3.12 14.21 -0.35
N GLU A 100 -2.55 15.30 0.17
CA GLU A 100 -1.72 15.27 1.38
C GLU A 100 -2.52 14.77 2.60
N LYS A 101 -3.76 15.26 2.75
CA LYS A 101 -4.65 14.79 3.81
C LYS A 101 -5.26 13.44 3.43
N PRO A 102 -5.08 12.39 4.23
CA PRO A 102 -5.74 11.11 4.00
C PRO A 102 -7.26 11.24 4.13
N LEU A 103 -7.98 10.41 3.38
CA LEU A 103 -9.43 10.24 3.53
C LEU A 103 -9.78 9.66 4.90
N GLN A 104 -8.93 8.77 5.40
CA GLN A 104 -9.06 8.14 6.69
C GLN A 104 -7.68 7.79 7.26
N GLU A 105 -7.54 7.99 8.57
CA GLU A 105 -6.43 7.51 9.37
C GLU A 105 -7.02 6.71 10.53
N ILE A 106 -6.50 5.50 10.75
CA ILE A 106 -6.96 4.59 11.81
C ILE A 106 -5.74 4.21 12.64
N PRO A 107 -5.75 4.48 13.95
CA PRO A 107 -4.72 3.96 14.85
C PRO A 107 -4.84 2.42 14.94
N THR A 108 -3.69 1.76 14.95
CA THR A 108 -3.56 0.32 15.16
C THR A 108 -2.44 0.09 16.19
N ASP A 109 -2.07 -1.16 16.43
CA ASP A 109 -0.84 -1.42 17.15
C ASP A 109 0.39 -1.10 16.28
N GLU A 110 1.54 -0.98 16.94
CA GLU A 110 2.82 -0.79 16.27
C GLU A 110 3.19 -1.98 15.36
N LYS A 111 4.14 -1.75 14.47
CA LYS A 111 4.68 -2.76 13.55
C LYS A 111 3.65 -3.33 12.56
N ALA A 112 2.71 -2.46 12.11
CA ALA A 112 1.90 -2.75 10.93
C ALA A 112 2.82 -2.91 9.72
N HIS A 113 2.94 -4.13 9.18
CA HIS A 113 3.97 -4.43 8.19
C HIS A 113 3.44 -4.54 6.76
N ALA A 114 2.22 -4.97 6.59
CA ALA A 114 1.54 -4.99 5.30
C ALA A 114 0.09 -4.52 5.44
N ILE A 115 -0.53 -4.19 4.33
CA ILE A 115 -1.96 -3.90 4.21
C ILE A 115 -2.40 -4.35 2.82
N LEU A 116 -3.41 -5.20 2.72
CA LEU A 116 -3.80 -5.74 1.44
C LEU A 116 -5.32 -5.97 1.36
N PRO A 117 -6.00 -5.42 0.34
CA PRO A 117 -7.39 -5.75 0.06
C PRO A 117 -7.51 -7.17 -0.53
N ASP A 118 -8.55 -7.89 -0.15
CA ASP A 118 -8.87 -9.20 -0.69
C ASP A 118 -9.28 -9.14 -2.18
N ALA A 119 -9.44 -10.29 -2.80
CA ALA A 119 -9.84 -10.39 -4.21
C ALA A 119 -11.22 -9.79 -4.49
N THR A 120 -12.12 -9.79 -3.50
CA THR A 120 -13.48 -9.24 -3.62
C THR A 120 -13.55 -7.73 -3.40
N ASN A 121 -12.44 -7.10 -2.99
CA ASN A 121 -12.35 -5.68 -2.59
C ASN A 121 -13.26 -5.29 -1.42
N LYS A 122 -13.69 -6.27 -0.61
CA LYS A 122 -14.60 -6.06 0.53
C LYS A 122 -13.91 -6.10 1.88
N PHE A 123 -12.73 -6.70 1.95
CA PHE A 123 -11.99 -6.90 3.19
C PHE A 123 -10.55 -6.46 3.03
N VAL A 124 -9.99 -5.94 4.12
CA VAL A 124 -8.58 -5.53 4.19
C VAL A 124 -7.97 -6.14 5.44
N PHE A 125 -6.80 -6.75 5.29
CA PHE A 125 -6.06 -7.35 6.39
C PHE A 125 -4.71 -6.67 6.56
N VAL A 126 -4.34 -6.48 7.84
CA VAL A 126 -3.12 -5.77 8.22
C VAL A 126 -2.36 -6.62 9.24
N PRO A 127 -1.34 -7.38 8.82
CA PRO A 127 -0.49 -8.12 9.75
C PRO A 127 0.44 -7.19 10.53
N HIS A 128 0.54 -7.46 11.84
CA HIS A 128 1.36 -6.73 12.79
C HIS A 128 2.38 -7.68 13.43
N THR A 129 3.66 -7.43 13.20
CA THR A 129 4.72 -8.32 13.69
C THR A 129 4.93 -8.23 15.19
N GLY A 130 4.67 -7.07 15.81
CA GLY A 130 4.87 -6.86 17.25
C GLY A 130 3.87 -7.61 18.12
N PRO A 131 2.56 -7.31 17.97
CA PRO A 131 1.52 -7.94 18.80
C PRO A 131 1.17 -9.37 18.36
N ASN A 132 1.80 -9.92 17.32
CA ASN A 132 1.47 -11.23 16.74
C ASN A 132 0.00 -11.33 16.35
N ALA A 133 -0.47 -10.35 15.57
CA ALA A 133 -1.88 -10.18 15.29
C ALA A 133 -2.12 -9.75 13.83
N ILE A 134 -3.33 -10.02 13.36
CA ILE A 134 -3.84 -9.51 12.09
C ILE A 134 -5.06 -8.64 12.39
N TYR A 135 -5.01 -7.38 11.99
CA TYR A 135 -6.16 -6.48 12.02
C TYR A 135 -7.02 -6.72 10.78
N SER A 136 -8.34 -6.77 10.97
CA SER A 136 -9.29 -7.08 9.92
C SER A 136 -10.35 -6.00 9.80
N PHE A 137 -10.54 -5.52 8.57
CA PHE A 137 -11.49 -4.45 8.25
C PHE A 137 -12.41 -4.85 7.11
N ARG A 138 -13.64 -4.35 7.17
CA ARG A 138 -14.49 -4.23 5.99
C ARG A 138 -14.07 -3.00 5.21
N PHE A 139 -13.97 -3.12 3.90
CA PHE A 139 -13.67 -2.02 3.00
C PHE A 139 -14.90 -1.66 2.16
N ASP A 140 -15.23 -0.38 2.15
CA ASP A 140 -16.26 0.17 1.26
C ASP A 140 -15.57 0.78 0.02
N GLU A 141 -15.62 0.08 -1.09
CA GLU A 141 -14.99 0.51 -2.32
C GLU A 141 -15.59 1.80 -2.94
N LYS A 142 -16.82 2.18 -2.54
CA LYS A 142 -17.45 3.43 -3.03
C LYS A 142 -16.89 4.65 -2.33
N THR A 143 -16.70 4.55 -1.03
CA THR A 143 -16.25 5.66 -0.17
C THR A 143 -14.76 5.60 0.17
N GLY A 144 -14.12 4.42 0.06
CA GLY A 144 -12.74 4.18 0.48
C GLY A 144 -12.58 4.01 1.99
N ARG A 145 -13.68 3.79 2.73
CA ARG A 145 -13.61 3.69 4.19
C ARG A 145 -13.39 2.26 4.64
N LEU A 146 -12.55 2.17 5.70
CA LEU A 146 -12.34 0.96 6.48
C LEU A 146 -13.21 1.01 7.74
N SER A 147 -13.88 -0.10 8.04
CA SER A 147 -14.65 -0.30 9.28
C SER A 147 -14.18 -1.58 9.96
N PRO A 148 -14.00 -1.58 11.30
CA PRO A 148 -13.54 -2.78 12.01
C PRO A 148 -14.49 -3.96 11.79
N LEU A 149 -13.93 -5.16 11.59
CA LEU A 149 -14.68 -6.41 11.68
C LEU A 149 -14.86 -6.84 13.14
N LYS A 150 -15.65 -7.85 13.35
CA LYS A 150 -15.83 -8.51 14.66
C LYS A 150 -15.43 -9.97 14.53
N PRO A 151 -14.25 -10.37 15.08
CA PRO A 151 -13.29 -9.52 15.80
C PRO A 151 -12.47 -8.61 14.88
N LEU A 152 -12.04 -7.46 15.40
CA LEU A 152 -11.08 -6.58 14.72
C LEU A 152 -9.69 -7.23 14.66
N ILE A 153 -9.27 -7.84 15.77
CA ILE A 153 -7.94 -8.38 15.97
C ILE A 153 -8.03 -9.90 16.04
N ILE A 154 -7.21 -10.55 15.21
CA ILE A 154 -7.02 -12.01 15.20
C ILE A 154 -5.59 -12.27 15.66
N HIS A 155 -5.45 -12.87 16.84
CA HIS A 155 -4.15 -13.27 17.35
C HIS A 155 -3.65 -14.53 16.67
N THR A 156 -2.40 -14.52 16.22
CA THR A 156 -1.79 -15.62 15.45
C THR A 156 -0.94 -16.57 16.29
N GLY A 157 -0.86 -16.30 17.59
CA GLY A 157 -0.03 -17.06 18.52
C GLY A 157 1.26 -16.34 18.90
N LYS A 158 1.94 -16.82 19.94
CA LYS A 158 3.19 -16.21 20.43
C LYS A 158 4.31 -16.34 19.40
N GLN A 159 5.09 -15.29 19.22
CA GLN A 159 6.30 -15.25 18.39
C GLN A 159 6.08 -15.58 16.88
N THR A 160 4.86 -15.50 16.39
CA THR A 160 4.57 -15.78 14.98
C THR A 160 4.98 -14.63 14.05
N GLY A 161 4.95 -13.39 14.53
CA GLY A 161 5.37 -12.19 13.82
C GLY A 161 4.79 -12.06 12.40
N PRO A 162 3.46 -12.12 12.20
CA PRO A 162 2.90 -12.08 10.85
C PRO A 162 3.34 -10.80 10.15
N ARG A 163 3.98 -10.96 9.00
CA ARG A 163 4.68 -9.87 8.33
C ARG A 163 4.04 -9.49 7.01
N GLN A 164 3.79 -10.47 6.18
CA GLN A 164 3.20 -10.30 4.87
C GLN A 164 2.05 -11.29 4.69
N LEU A 165 1.21 -11.02 3.71
CA LEU A 165 0.12 -11.90 3.33
C LEU A 165 -0.01 -11.94 1.80
N ALA A 166 -0.52 -13.04 1.30
CA ALA A 166 -0.88 -13.21 -0.08
C ALA A 166 -2.18 -14.00 -0.15
N TYR A 167 -2.99 -13.71 -1.14
CA TYR A 167 -4.21 -14.47 -1.39
C TYR A 167 -3.93 -15.58 -2.39
N HIS A 168 -4.55 -16.72 -2.16
CA HIS A 168 -4.54 -17.78 -3.15
C HIS A 168 -5.29 -17.32 -4.41
N PRO A 169 -4.76 -17.54 -5.62
CA PRO A 169 -5.33 -16.97 -6.85
C PRO A 169 -6.70 -17.52 -7.23
N LYS A 170 -7.11 -18.66 -6.65
CA LYS A 170 -8.37 -19.36 -6.97
C LYS A 170 -9.34 -19.48 -5.81
N LEU A 171 -9.02 -18.96 -4.62
CA LEU A 171 -9.87 -19.01 -3.42
C LEU A 171 -10.33 -17.62 -3.05
#